data_f01f0b6019607077ecb862ef048e3c36
#
_entry.id   f01f0b6019607077ecb862ef048e3c36
#
_cell.length_a   1.000
_cell.length_b   1.000
_cell.length_c   1.000
_cell.angle_alpha   90.00
_cell.angle_beta   90.00
_cell.angle_gamma   90.00
#
_symmetry.space_group_name_H-M   'P 1'
#
loop_
_entity.id
_entity.type
_entity.pdbx_description
1 polymer ?
#
loop_
_entity_poly.entity_id
_entity_poly.type
_entity_poly.pdbx_seq_one_letter_code
_entity_poly.pdbx_strand_id
1 'polypeptide(L)'
;NHDYDGFSAVATQPVYDGNLTNSSVKRYKYAKNMRYFDLLSTMEQVSYTAFRSHQDVVRYRELTALAKENLARHEEVLEKVRKRTQAGVDSSVNYDTAYGRVALAKVNLITEESNLHDAETQYMRIVGVAPSAELEDHMIEIALPALPQESRKAALAGNYQLISYAENAESMRHVVGEQASRMRPKVDVRAGTYLNHDEDGTEGRKDKAFIELVLHWNLYNGGLDKENIKKAVEQYKESEELYNKLERDVVQSVLIAYNDIKNIEAQMPNLEAHMKAADVTRAAYTKQFEAGRRSLFDLLDSENEYFQAKMSYANAQYNLKNMKAEYLAATGTLLSHFSIEVPAIPSLSEAKIDMDKVVAELAKRQNDE
;
A
#
# COMPACT_ATOMS: atom_id res chain seq x y z
N ASN A 1 72.71 -18.52 -1.85
CA ASN A 1 71.31 -18.13 -1.69
C ASN A 1 71.28 -17.07 -0.62
N HIS A 2 70.97 -15.82 -1.01
CA HIS A 2 70.72 -14.77 -0.05
C HIS A 2 69.20 -14.73 0.17
N ASP A 3 68.76 -14.91 1.41
CA ASP A 3 67.36 -14.81 1.77
C ASP A 3 67.03 -13.32 1.91
N TYR A 4 66.03 -12.86 1.12
CA TYR A 4 65.55 -11.50 1.17
C TYR A 4 64.46 -11.38 2.25
N ASP A 5 64.66 -10.48 3.21
CA ASP A 5 63.69 -10.14 4.24
C ASP A 5 63.31 -8.67 4.10
N GLY A 6 61.98 -8.40 3.98
CA GLY A 6 61.49 -7.05 3.84
C GLY A 6 60.20 -6.79 4.61
N PHE A 7 60.12 -5.66 5.26
CA PHE A 7 58.88 -5.13 5.87
C PHE A 7 58.54 -3.79 5.23
N SER A 8 57.28 -3.61 4.86
CA SER A 8 56.79 -2.33 4.37
C SER A 8 55.49 -1.92 5.07
N ALA A 9 55.37 -0.66 5.40
CA ALA A 9 54.14 -0.02 5.87
C ALA A 9 53.88 1.24 5.06
N VAL A 10 52.72 1.30 4.37
CA VAL A 10 52.34 2.46 3.55
C VAL A 10 50.94 2.87 3.94
N ALA A 11 50.79 4.14 4.32
CA ALA A 11 49.49 4.79 4.52
C ALA A 11 49.17 5.68 3.32
N THR A 12 47.96 5.58 2.79
CA THR A 12 47.47 6.41 1.69
C THR A 12 46.21 7.15 2.14
N GLN A 13 46.21 8.47 2.05
CA GLN A 13 45.11 9.34 2.36
C GLN A 13 44.68 10.10 1.12
N PRO A 14 43.46 9.86 0.58
CA PRO A 14 42.88 10.70 -0.46
C PRO A 14 42.65 12.10 0.09
N VAL A 15 43.21 13.12 -0.58
CA VAL A 15 42.96 14.54 -0.27
C VAL A 15 41.91 15.12 -1.19
N TYR A 16 41.92 14.69 -2.44
CA TYR A 16 40.92 15.05 -3.44
C TYR A 16 40.64 13.88 -4.40
N ASP A 17 39.40 13.47 -4.47
CA ASP A 17 38.95 12.32 -5.28
C ASP A 17 38.08 12.69 -6.49
N GLY A 18 38.22 13.92 -6.98
CA GLY A 18 37.35 14.43 -8.05
C GLY A 18 35.93 14.76 -7.61
N ASN A 19 35.68 14.87 -6.31
CA ASN A 19 34.35 15.03 -5.69
C ASN A 19 33.50 13.74 -5.67
N LEU A 20 34.13 12.56 -5.81
CA LEU A 20 33.47 11.25 -5.78
C LEU A 20 32.79 11.01 -4.44
N THR A 21 33.58 11.07 -3.35
CA THR A 21 33.09 10.82 -1.99
C THR A 21 31.91 11.73 -1.63
N ASN A 22 31.99 13.03 -1.93
CA ASN A 22 30.90 13.96 -1.63
C ASN A 22 29.62 13.62 -2.41
N SER A 23 29.75 13.27 -3.71
CA SER A 23 28.61 12.83 -4.53
C SER A 23 28.03 11.51 -4.02
N SER A 24 28.87 10.54 -3.65
CA SER A 24 28.42 9.25 -3.11
C SER A 24 27.72 9.41 -1.75
N VAL A 25 28.25 10.22 -0.83
CA VAL A 25 27.61 10.49 0.46
C VAL A 25 26.23 11.10 0.26
N LYS A 26 26.11 12.08 -0.64
CA LYS A 26 24.80 12.70 -0.96
C LYS A 26 23.85 11.68 -1.60
N ARG A 27 24.32 10.89 -2.58
CA ARG A 27 23.53 9.82 -3.19
C ARG A 27 22.96 8.87 -2.15
N TYR A 28 23.80 8.35 -1.26
CA TYR A 28 23.36 7.41 -0.22
C TYR A 28 22.43 8.08 0.81
N LYS A 29 22.63 9.37 1.11
CA LYS A 29 21.69 10.12 1.97
C LYS A 29 20.29 10.15 1.36
N TYR A 30 20.16 10.52 0.10
CA TYR A 30 18.87 10.53 -0.60
C TYR A 30 18.31 9.13 -0.81
N ALA A 31 19.14 8.15 -1.14
CA ALA A 31 18.72 6.74 -1.22
C ALA A 31 18.19 6.20 0.12
N LYS A 32 18.79 6.60 1.26
CA LYS A 32 18.28 6.26 2.59
C LYS A 32 16.89 6.88 2.82
N ASN A 33 16.73 8.16 2.52
CA ASN A 33 15.44 8.85 2.66
C ASN A 33 14.38 8.20 1.77
N MET A 34 14.71 7.90 0.51
CA MET A 34 13.84 7.18 -0.41
C MET A 34 13.33 5.88 0.22
N ARG A 35 14.22 5.04 0.77
CA ARG A 35 13.82 3.78 1.42
C ARG A 35 12.96 3.97 2.66
N TYR A 36 13.20 5.03 3.41
CA TYR A 36 12.35 5.38 4.54
C TYR A 36 10.93 5.76 4.09
N PHE A 37 10.79 6.59 3.07
CA PHE A 37 9.47 6.95 2.53
C PHE A 37 8.79 5.79 1.80
N ASP A 38 9.54 4.86 1.20
CA ASP A 38 9.01 3.59 0.69
C ASP A 38 8.40 2.76 1.84
N LEU A 39 9.08 2.70 3.00
CA LEU A 39 8.53 2.03 4.18
C LEU A 39 7.22 2.67 4.62
N LEU A 40 7.16 4.01 4.75
CA LEU A 40 5.94 4.71 5.15
C LEU A 40 4.81 4.52 4.13
N SER A 41 5.10 4.57 2.84
CA SER A 41 4.13 4.29 1.78
C SER A 41 3.59 2.86 1.88
N THR A 42 4.47 1.89 2.17
CA THR A 42 4.07 0.50 2.38
C THR A 42 3.19 0.36 3.63
N MET A 43 3.54 1.04 4.73
CA MET A 43 2.72 1.06 5.95
C MET A 43 1.31 1.63 5.68
N GLU A 44 1.20 2.76 4.95
CA GLU A 44 -0.10 3.32 4.53
C GLU A 44 -0.91 2.31 3.72
N GLN A 45 -0.29 1.67 2.72
CA GLN A 45 -0.96 0.71 1.85
C GLN A 45 -1.41 -0.55 2.59
N VAL A 46 -0.57 -1.08 3.47
CA VAL A 46 -0.91 -2.26 4.30
C VAL A 46 -2.03 -1.90 5.28
N SER A 47 -1.95 -0.74 5.93
CA SER A 47 -2.98 -0.26 6.87
C SER A 47 -4.33 -0.06 6.16
N TYR A 48 -4.33 0.56 4.97
CA TYR A 48 -5.54 0.67 4.15
C TYR A 48 -6.12 -0.71 3.77
N THR A 49 -5.26 -1.62 3.32
CA THR A 49 -5.70 -2.96 2.91
C THR A 49 -6.24 -3.77 4.10
N ALA A 50 -5.61 -3.64 5.28
CA ALA A 50 -6.09 -4.27 6.51
C ALA A 50 -7.45 -3.69 6.96
N PHE A 51 -7.59 -2.38 6.96
CA PHE A 51 -8.86 -1.71 7.25
C PHE A 51 -9.96 -2.16 6.29
N ARG A 52 -9.69 -2.14 4.99
CA ARG A 52 -10.65 -2.58 3.97
C ARG A 52 -11.07 -4.03 4.17
N SER A 53 -10.12 -4.94 4.40
CA SER A 53 -10.46 -6.36 4.64
C SER A 53 -11.29 -6.58 5.90
N HIS A 54 -11.03 -5.78 6.96
CA HIS A 54 -11.85 -5.76 8.17
C HIS A 54 -13.28 -5.31 7.86
N GLN A 55 -13.45 -4.18 7.16
CA GLN A 55 -14.76 -3.66 6.78
C GLN A 55 -15.52 -4.59 5.84
N ASP A 56 -14.83 -5.29 4.93
CA ASP A 56 -15.46 -6.27 4.04
C ASP A 56 -16.05 -7.46 4.82
N VAL A 57 -15.36 -7.98 5.85
CA VAL A 57 -15.92 -9.04 6.71
C VAL A 57 -17.17 -8.53 7.46
N VAL A 58 -17.11 -7.35 8.08
CA VAL A 58 -18.27 -6.76 8.78
C VAL A 58 -19.44 -6.57 7.82
N ARG A 59 -19.17 -6.02 6.64
CA ARG A 59 -20.17 -5.84 5.56
C ARG A 59 -20.84 -7.15 5.17
N TYR A 60 -20.06 -8.16 4.82
CA TYR A 60 -20.65 -9.43 4.34
C TYR A 60 -21.36 -10.21 5.46
N ARG A 61 -21.01 -10.04 6.72
CA ARG A 61 -21.79 -10.54 7.86
C ARG A 61 -23.17 -9.89 7.91
N GLU A 62 -23.23 -8.56 7.74
CA GLU A 62 -24.50 -7.84 7.68
C GLU A 62 -25.33 -8.26 6.46
N LEU A 63 -24.74 -8.30 5.25
CA LEU A 63 -25.43 -8.70 4.02
C LEU A 63 -25.95 -10.15 4.10
N THR A 64 -25.19 -11.06 4.69
CA THR A 64 -25.63 -12.44 4.95
C THR A 64 -26.82 -12.49 5.93
N ALA A 65 -26.79 -11.66 6.97
CA ALA A 65 -27.91 -11.55 7.91
C ALA A 65 -29.18 -11.03 7.21
N LEU A 66 -29.06 -10.01 6.34
CA LEU A 66 -30.15 -9.50 5.52
C LEU A 66 -30.71 -10.55 4.56
N ALA A 67 -29.83 -11.34 3.93
CA ALA A 67 -30.25 -12.42 3.04
C ALA A 67 -30.98 -13.55 3.80
N LYS A 68 -30.56 -13.88 5.02
CA LYS A 68 -31.25 -14.82 5.92
C LYS A 68 -32.64 -14.31 6.31
N GLU A 69 -32.74 -13.01 6.68
CA GLU A 69 -34.03 -12.39 6.97
C GLU A 69 -34.97 -12.44 5.76
N ASN A 70 -34.47 -12.11 4.58
CA ASN A 70 -35.22 -12.17 3.33
C ASN A 70 -35.74 -13.58 3.00
N LEU A 71 -34.88 -14.60 3.16
CA LEU A 71 -35.30 -15.99 2.98
C LEU A 71 -36.40 -16.38 3.94
N ALA A 72 -36.24 -16.08 5.23
CA ALA A 72 -37.24 -16.39 6.26
C ALA A 72 -38.59 -15.74 5.93
N ARG A 73 -38.61 -14.50 5.42
CA ARG A 73 -39.83 -13.80 5.00
C ARG A 73 -40.50 -14.49 3.80
N HIS A 74 -39.73 -14.88 2.80
CA HIS A 74 -40.30 -15.60 1.64
C HIS A 74 -40.82 -17.00 2.04
N GLU A 75 -40.18 -17.68 2.98
CA GLU A 75 -40.67 -18.99 3.50
C GLU A 75 -41.97 -18.81 4.30
N GLU A 76 -42.10 -17.72 5.08
CA GLU A 76 -43.35 -17.39 5.78
C GLU A 76 -44.51 -17.14 4.79
N VAL A 77 -44.24 -16.37 3.71
CA VAL A 77 -45.23 -16.11 2.67
C VAL A 77 -45.64 -17.41 1.95
N LEU A 78 -44.65 -18.25 1.59
CA LEU A 78 -44.91 -19.55 0.94
C LEU A 78 -45.82 -20.43 1.81
N GLU A 79 -45.57 -20.50 3.11
CA GLU A 79 -46.37 -21.31 4.03
C GLU A 79 -47.83 -20.76 4.14
N LYS A 80 -47.98 -19.44 4.16
CA LYS A 80 -49.34 -18.83 4.11
C LYS A 80 -50.06 -19.17 2.80
N VAL A 81 -49.41 -19.06 1.66
CA VAL A 81 -49.99 -19.38 0.35
C VAL A 81 -50.28 -20.89 0.25
N ARG A 82 -49.43 -21.75 0.74
CA ARG A 82 -49.65 -23.20 0.78
C ARG A 82 -50.95 -23.55 1.50
N LYS A 83 -51.16 -23.01 2.70
CA LYS A 83 -52.41 -23.22 3.48
C LYS A 83 -53.67 -22.72 2.75
N ARG A 84 -53.57 -21.58 2.09
CA ARG A 84 -54.71 -20.99 1.31
C ARG A 84 -55.01 -21.82 0.08
N THR A 85 -54.00 -22.31 -0.64
CA THR A 85 -54.18 -23.21 -1.79
C THR A 85 -54.81 -24.57 -1.40
N GLN A 86 -54.34 -25.16 -0.29
CA GLN A 86 -54.93 -26.36 0.27
C GLN A 86 -56.39 -26.19 0.69
N ALA A 87 -56.78 -24.99 1.16
CA ALA A 87 -58.15 -24.65 1.49
C ALA A 87 -58.98 -24.27 0.26
N GLY A 88 -58.44 -24.29 -0.93
CA GLY A 88 -59.13 -23.91 -2.18
C GLY A 88 -59.37 -22.42 -2.36
N VAL A 89 -58.73 -21.57 -1.54
CA VAL A 89 -58.89 -20.10 -1.57
C VAL A 89 -57.88 -19.44 -2.52
N ASP A 90 -56.79 -20.13 -2.83
CA ASP A 90 -55.73 -19.60 -3.69
C ASP A 90 -55.38 -20.58 -4.82
N SER A 91 -54.75 -20.07 -5.92
CA SER A 91 -54.43 -20.88 -7.09
C SER A 91 -53.07 -21.64 -6.92
N SER A 92 -52.90 -22.77 -7.62
CA SER A 92 -51.59 -23.45 -7.67
C SER A 92 -50.50 -22.57 -8.29
N VAL A 93 -50.85 -21.67 -9.21
CA VAL A 93 -49.94 -20.72 -9.82
C VAL A 93 -49.31 -19.76 -8.75
N ASN A 94 -50.12 -19.36 -7.75
CA ASN A 94 -49.62 -18.54 -6.66
C ASN A 94 -48.66 -19.29 -5.78
N TYR A 95 -48.92 -20.60 -5.52
CA TYR A 95 -47.98 -21.45 -4.78
C TYR A 95 -46.65 -21.60 -5.55
N ASP A 96 -46.69 -21.89 -6.84
CA ASP A 96 -45.51 -22.03 -7.68
C ASP A 96 -44.71 -20.72 -7.76
N THR A 97 -45.39 -19.58 -7.81
CA THR A 97 -44.77 -18.26 -7.79
C THR A 97 -44.04 -18.01 -6.45
N ALA A 98 -44.69 -18.27 -5.33
CA ALA A 98 -44.08 -18.13 -4.00
C ALA A 98 -42.88 -19.08 -3.79
N TYR A 99 -43.02 -20.33 -4.28
CA TYR A 99 -41.95 -21.32 -4.27
C TYR A 99 -40.73 -20.86 -5.07
N GLY A 100 -40.93 -20.32 -6.28
CA GLY A 100 -39.87 -19.73 -7.09
C GLY A 100 -39.12 -18.58 -6.39
N ARG A 101 -39.86 -17.73 -5.66
CA ARG A 101 -39.23 -16.64 -4.87
C ARG A 101 -38.40 -17.15 -3.69
N VAL A 102 -38.83 -18.21 -3.00
CA VAL A 102 -38.03 -18.89 -1.97
C VAL A 102 -36.76 -19.49 -2.56
N ALA A 103 -36.86 -20.13 -3.73
CA ALA A 103 -35.69 -20.69 -4.41
C ALA A 103 -34.67 -19.56 -4.76
N LEU A 104 -35.14 -18.42 -5.25
CA LEU A 104 -34.30 -17.27 -5.54
C LEU A 104 -33.65 -16.68 -4.25
N ALA A 105 -34.41 -16.57 -3.16
CA ALA A 105 -33.90 -16.09 -1.88
C ALA A 105 -32.81 -17.02 -1.30
N LYS A 106 -32.92 -18.35 -1.52
CA LYS A 106 -31.89 -19.34 -1.18
C LYS A 106 -30.61 -19.12 -1.97
N VAL A 107 -30.73 -18.86 -3.30
CA VAL A 107 -29.56 -18.53 -4.14
C VAL A 107 -28.88 -17.27 -3.64
N ASN A 108 -29.64 -16.22 -3.31
CA ASN A 108 -29.08 -14.98 -2.76
C ASN A 108 -28.32 -15.22 -1.46
N LEU A 109 -28.89 -16.03 -0.54
CA LEU A 109 -28.19 -16.39 0.71
C LEU A 109 -26.89 -17.14 0.46
N ILE A 110 -26.91 -18.17 -0.39
CA ILE A 110 -25.70 -18.93 -0.73
C ILE A 110 -24.63 -18.01 -1.33
N THR A 111 -25.03 -17.06 -2.15
CA THR A 111 -24.10 -16.06 -2.72
C THR A 111 -23.47 -15.20 -1.64
N GLU A 112 -24.25 -14.67 -0.70
CA GLU A 112 -23.69 -13.84 0.39
C GLU A 112 -22.85 -14.65 1.39
N GLU A 113 -23.19 -15.92 1.63
CA GLU A 113 -22.35 -16.83 2.44
C GLU A 113 -21.01 -17.12 1.75
N SER A 114 -20.98 -17.27 0.42
CA SER A 114 -19.74 -17.40 -0.35
C SER A 114 -18.90 -16.12 -0.30
N ASN A 115 -19.52 -14.97 -0.49
CA ASN A 115 -18.85 -13.67 -0.41
C ASN A 115 -18.23 -13.44 0.99
N LEU A 116 -18.95 -13.84 2.04
CA LEU A 116 -18.43 -13.78 3.42
C LEU A 116 -17.21 -14.68 3.60
N HIS A 117 -17.26 -15.91 3.11
CA HIS A 117 -16.14 -16.85 3.16
C HIS A 117 -14.90 -16.29 2.45
N ASP A 118 -15.08 -15.68 1.28
CA ASP A 118 -13.99 -15.05 0.52
C ASP A 118 -13.40 -13.85 1.28
N ALA A 119 -14.24 -13.01 1.90
CA ALA A 119 -13.81 -11.89 2.72
C ALA A 119 -13.03 -12.35 3.97
N GLU A 120 -13.50 -13.40 4.66
CA GLU A 120 -12.80 -13.99 5.82
C GLU A 120 -11.45 -14.59 5.43
N THR A 121 -11.37 -15.25 4.27
CA THR A 121 -10.12 -15.79 3.71
C THR A 121 -9.13 -14.66 3.38
N GLN A 122 -9.62 -13.59 2.76
CA GLN A 122 -8.81 -12.40 2.45
C GLN A 122 -8.31 -11.72 3.73
N TYR A 123 -9.16 -11.59 4.75
CA TYR A 123 -8.79 -11.06 6.05
C TYR A 123 -7.67 -11.89 6.69
N MET A 124 -7.80 -13.23 6.73
CA MET A 124 -6.76 -14.12 7.25
C MET A 124 -5.43 -13.96 6.53
N ARG A 125 -5.46 -13.79 5.20
CA ARG A 125 -4.24 -13.57 4.42
C ARG A 125 -3.52 -12.26 4.78
N ILE A 126 -4.29 -11.21 5.08
CA ILE A 126 -3.74 -9.87 5.33
C ILE A 126 -3.34 -9.70 6.80
N VAL A 127 -4.21 -10.11 7.72
CA VAL A 127 -4.04 -9.91 9.17
C VAL A 127 -3.26 -11.06 9.83
N GLY A 128 -3.26 -12.24 9.22
CA GLY A 128 -2.54 -13.43 9.71
C GLY A 128 -3.31 -14.28 10.72
N VAL A 129 -4.51 -13.84 11.13
CA VAL A 129 -5.38 -14.58 12.06
C VAL A 129 -6.82 -14.60 11.55
N ALA A 130 -7.61 -15.59 11.95
CA ALA A 130 -9.03 -15.63 11.61
C ALA A 130 -9.80 -14.46 12.25
N PRO A 131 -10.81 -13.89 11.55
CA PRO A 131 -11.61 -12.81 12.10
C PRO A 131 -12.39 -13.30 13.34
N SER A 132 -12.39 -12.50 14.41
CA SER A 132 -13.17 -12.82 15.61
C SER A 132 -14.67 -12.83 15.31
N ALA A 133 -15.48 -13.52 16.15
CA ALA A 133 -16.93 -13.51 16.01
C ALA A 133 -17.50 -12.08 16.16
N GLU A 134 -16.91 -11.30 17.05
CA GLU A 134 -17.26 -9.90 17.31
C GLU A 134 -16.18 -8.98 16.71
N LEU A 135 -16.38 -8.58 15.45
CA LEU A 135 -15.60 -7.48 14.83
C LEU A 135 -16.39 -6.19 15.01
N GLU A 136 -15.75 -5.20 15.62
CA GLU A 136 -16.34 -3.87 15.75
C GLU A 136 -16.37 -3.14 14.41
N ASP A 137 -17.47 -2.44 14.18
CA ASP A 137 -17.60 -1.57 13.01
C ASP A 137 -16.96 -0.21 13.30
N HIS A 138 -15.80 0.06 12.68
CA HIS A 138 -15.09 1.30 12.87
C HIS A 138 -15.56 2.37 11.89
N MET A 139 -16.01 3.51 12.44
CA MET A 139 -16.33 4.70 11.66
C MET A 139 -15.09 5.53 11.40
N ILE A 140 -14.90 5.94 10.13
CA ILE A 140 -13.91 6.95 9.77
C ILE A 140 -14.63 8.28 9.60
N GLU A 141 -14.33 9.21 10.50
CA GLU A 141 -14.80 10.58 10.39
C GLU A 141 -13.68 11.47 9.86
N ILE A 142 -13.88 12.04 8.70
CA ILE A 142 -12.98 13.02 8.10
C ILE A 142 -13.77 14.26 7.68
N ALA A 143 -13.17 15.42 7.90
CA ALA A 143 -13.64 16.66 7.32
C ALA A 143 -12.97 16.87 5.97
N LEU A 144 -13.70 16.64 4.88
CA LEU A 144 -13.19 16.96 3.55
C LEU A 144 -13.02 18.47 3.39
N PRO A 145 -11.94 18.93 2.75
CA PRO A 145 -11.80 20.34 2.39
C PRO A 145 -12.98 20.84 1.54
N ALA A 146 -13.25 22.14 1.63
CA ALA A 146 -14.34 22.75 0.84
C ALA A 146 -14.08 22.67 -0.67
N LEU A 147 -12.81 22.75 -1.07
CA LEU A 147 -12.39 22.77 -2.46
C LEU A 147 -11.51 21.55 -2.80
N PRO A 148 -11.73 20.88 -3.95
CA PRO A 148 -10.90 19.76 -4.41
C PRO A 148 -9.40 20.11 -4.54
N GLN A 149 -9.10 21.38 -4.82
CA GLN A 149 -7.73 21.87 -4.95
C GLN A 149 -6.92 21.78 -3.64
N GLU A 150 -7.59 21.86 -2.50
CA GLU A 150 -6.94 21.68 -1.20
C GLU A 150 -6.56 20.22 -0.95
N SER A 151 -7.42 19.28 -1.36
CA SER A 151 -7.11 17.85 -1.35
C SER A 151 -5.92 17.51 -2.25
N ARG A 152 -5.86 18.12 -3.45
CA ARG A 152 -4.69 18.00 -4.33
C ARG A 152 -3.41 18.47 -3.63
N LYS A 153 -3.44 19.65 -3.01
CA LYS A 153 -2.28 20.19 -2.30
C LYS A 153 -1.85 19.29 -1.15
N ALA A 154 -2.81 18.77 -0.37
CA ALA A 154 -2.55 17.85 0.73
C ALA A 154 -1.87 16.56 0.23
N ALA A 155 -2.38 15.97 -0.86
CA ALA A 155 -1.81 14.75 -1.43
C ALA A 155 -0.38 14.97 -1.96
N LEU A 156 -0.14 16.09 -2.68
CA LEU A 156 1.21 16.42 -3.19
C LEU A 156 2.22 16.66 -2.07
N ALA A 157 1.78 17.15 -0.91
CA ALA A 157 2.65 17.41 0.23
C ALA A 157 2.84 16.19 1.14
N GLY A 158 1.84 15.32 1.26
CA GLY A 158 1.80 14.25 2.27
C GLY A 158 1.99 12.84 1.71
N ASN A 159 1.81 12.61 0.40
CA ASN A 159 1.90 11.27 -0.15
C ASN A 159 3.34 10.73 -0.09
N TYR A 160 3.56 9.72 0.74
CA TYR A 160 4.91 9.17 0.99
C TYR A 160 5.55 8.53 -0.24
N GLN A 161 4.76 7.94 -1.14
CA GLN A 161 5.28 7.38 -2.38
C GLN A 161 5.82 8.47 -3.30
N LEU A 162 5.12 9.59 -3.38
CA LEU A 162 5.57 10.75 -4.19
C LEU A 162 6.87 11.33 -3.61
N ILE A 163 6.96 11.46 -2.28
CA ILE A 163 8.19 11.92 -1.62
C ILE A 163 9.34 10.95 -1.88
N SER A 164 9.10 9.64 -1.81
CA SER A 164 10.11 8.61 -2.13
C SER A 164 10.67 8.78 -3.55
N TYR A 165 9.81 9.01 -4.54
CA TYR A 165 10.24 9.21 -5.93
C TYR A 165 11.02 10.52 -6.11
N ALA A 166 10.68 11.58 -5.38
CA ALA A 166 11.46 12.82 -5.37
C ALA A 166 12.88 12.60 -4.81
N GLU A 167 12.99 11.89 -3.70
CA GLU A 167 14.29 11.51 -3.09
C GLU A 167 15.11 10.59 -4.01
N ASN A 168 14.44 9.70 -4.76
CA ASN A 168 15.09 8.87 -5.79
C ASN A 168 15.68 9.72 -6.92
N ALA A 169 14.94 10.70 -7.45
CA ALA A 169 15.43 11.59 -8.49
C ALA A 169 16.67 12.36 -8.00
N GLU A 170 16.66 12.88 -6.77
CA GLU A 170 17.83 13.53 -6.18
C GLU A 170 19.02 12.56 -6.02
N SER A 171 18.76 11.29 -5.62
CA SER A 171 19.80 10.26 -5.59
C SER A 171 20.42 10.04 -6.97
N MET A 172 19.60 9.90 -8.02
CA MET A 172 20.07 9.71 -9.40
C MET A 172 20.84 10.94 -9.93
N ARG A 173 20.44 12.17 -9.54
CA ARG A 173 21.23 13.38 -9.84
C ARG A 173 22.66 13.30 -9.29
N HIS A 174 22.84 12.71 -8.10
CA HIS A 174 24.16 12.52 -7.53
C HIS A 174 24.96 11.37 -8.17
N VAL A 175 24.30 10.36 -8.80
CA VAL A 175 24.97 9.37 -9.67
C VAL A 175 25.67 10.07 -10.83
N VAL A 176 25.06 11.07 -11.44
CA VAL A 176 25.71 11.89 -12.48
C VAL A 176 27.01 12.51 -11.95
N GLY A 177 26.97 13.05 -10.72
CA GLY A 177 28.16 13.61 -10.06
C GLY A 177 29.27 12.58 -9.82
N GLU A 178 28.90 11.35 -9.43
CA GLU A 178 29.84 10.23 -9.28
C GLU A 178 30.52 9.86 -10.61
N GLN A 179 29.75 9.78 -11.71
CA GLN A 179 30.33 9.49 -13.02
C GLN A 179 31.23 10.64 -13.50
N ALA A 180 30.81 11.90 -13.27
CA ALA A 180 31.59 13.09 -13.63
C ALA A 180 32.95 13.17 -12.86
N SER A 181 33.04 12.59 -11.67
CA SER A 181 34.26 12.57 -10.86
C SER A 181 35.40 11.83 -11.57
N ARG A 182 35.08 10.86 -12.45
CA ARG A 182 36.06 10.04 -13.18
C ARG A 182 36.88 10.87 -14.21
N MET A 183 36.30 11.99 -14.68
CA MET A 183 36.99 12.91 -15.58
C MET A 183 37.87 13.94 -14.84
N ARG A 184 37.84 13.93 -13.51
CA ARG A 184 38.60 14.87 -12.69
C ARG A 184 39.86 14.24 -12.14
N PRO A 185 40.93 15.03 -11.86
CA PRO A 185 42.13 14.51 -11.20
C PRO A 185 41.78 14.03 -9.78
N LYS A 186 42.57 13.07 -9.30
CA LYS A 186 42.61 12.60 -7.90
C LYS A 186 43.96 12.87 -7.32
N VAL A 187 44.00 13.27 -6.06
CA VAL A 187 45.22 13.61 -5.34
C VAL A 187 45.23 12.85 -4.04
N ASP A 188 46.29 12.05 -3.85
CA ASP A 188 46.53 11.27 -2.67
C ASP A 188 47.83 11.72 -1.99
N VAL A 189 47.87 11.74 -0.68
CA VAL A 189 49.10 11.81 0.11
C VAL A 189 49.46 10.37 0.52
N ARG A 190 50.66 9.95 0.21
CA ARG A 190 51.19 8.64 0.60
C ARG A 190 52.41 8.87 1.49
N ALA A 191 52.43 8.16 2.62
CA ALA A 191 53.58 8.12 3.50
C ALA A 191 53.89 6.66 3.85
N GLY A 192 55.15 6.29 3.84
CA GLY A 192 55.53 4.92 4.11
C GLY A 192 56.96 4.72 4.46
N THR A 193 57.26 3.48 4.87
CA THR A 193 58.63 3.02 5.12
C THR A 193 58.76 1.62 4.54
N TYR A 194 59.98 1.39 4.00
CA TYR A 194 60.50 0.08 3.58
C TYR A 194 61.71 -0.22 4.41
N LEU A 195 61.73 -1.35 5.05
CA LEU A 195 62.87 -1.87 5.82
C LEU A 195 63.24 -3.19 5.17
N ASN A 196 64.32 -3.17 4.35
CA ASN A 196 64.73 -4.31 3.55
C ASN A 196 66.13 -4.79 3.98
N HIS A 197 66.34 -6.08 3.95
CA HIS A 197 67.65 -6.71 4.14
C HIS A 197 67.99 -7.57 2.91
N ASP A 198 69.18 -7.40 2.37
CA ASP A 198 69.72 -8.12 1.18
C ASP A 198 68.87 -7.96 -0.09
N GLU A 199 68.42 -6.71 -0.39
CA GLU A 199 67.60 -6.38 -1.55
C GLU A 199 68.46 -6.33 -2.84
N ASP A 200 67.94 -6.92 -3.95
CA ASP A 200 68.55 -6.94 -5.29
C ASP A 200 69.96 -7.48 -5.34
N GLY A 201 70.32 -8.49 -4.53
CA GLY A 201 71.61 -9.13 -4.51
C GLY A 201 72.70 -8.27 -3.88
N THR A 202 72.36 -7.20 -3.18
CA THR A 202 73.25 -6.34 -2.41
C THR A 202 73.13 -6.65 -0.93
N GLU A 203 74.21 -7.17 -0.30
CA GLU A 203 74.23 -7.47 1.15
C GLU A 203 74.03 -6.16 1.99
N GLY A 204 73.19 -6.25 2.98
CA GLY A 204 73.00 -5.20 3.99
C GLY A 204 71.60 -4.62 4.06
N ARG A 205 71.42 -3.71 5.02
CA ARG A 205 70.13 -3.07 5.33
C ARG A 205 69.91 -1.85 4.44
N LYS A 206 68.72 -1.79 3.77
CA LYS A 206 68.26 -0.61 3.02
C LYS A 206 66.93 -0.15 3.58
N ASP A 207 66.98 0.91 4.34
CA ASP A 207 65.75 1.55 4.90
C ASP A 207 65.40 2.78 4.09
N LYS A 208 64.12 2.92 3.75
CA LYS A 208 63.61 4.07 3.02
C LYS A 208 62.34 4.54 3.72
N ALA A 209 62.23 5.83 4.03
CA ALA A 209 61.03 6.49 4.39
C ALA A 209 60.68 7.56 3.35
N PHE A 210 59.39 7.74 3.07
CA PHE A 210 58.96 8.71 2.07
C PHE A 210 57.60 9.35 2.46
N ILE A 211 57.40 10.57 1.99
CA ILE A 211 56.12 11.26 1.90
C ILE A 211 56.04 11.78 0.49
N GLU A 212 54.94 11.46 -0.20
CA GLU A 212 54.73 11.87 -1.58
C GLU A 212 53.30 12.32 -1.83
N LEU A 213 53.12 13.27 -2.77
CA LEU A 213 51.84 13.67 -3.32
C LEU A 213 51.68 12.99 -4.67
N VAL A 214 50.64 12.17 -4.80
CA VAL A 214 50.37 11.42 -6.02
C VAL A 214 49.16 11.97 -6.72
N LEU A 215 49.34 12.40 -7.98
CA LEU A 215 48.27 12.86 -8.84
C LEU A 215 47.90 11.77 -9.84
N HIS A 216 46.68 11.34 -9.83
CA HIS A 216 46.11 10.41 -10.81
C HIS A 216 45.08 11.15 -11.68
N TRP A 217 45.28 11.24 -12.97
CA TRP A 217 44.34 11.82 -13.90
C TRP A 217 44.27 11.02 -15.19
N ASN A 218 43.10 10.48 -15.46
CA ASN A 218 42.85 9.83 -16.74
C ASN A 218 42.32 10.90 -17.73
N LEU A 219 43.19 11.27 -18.68
CA LEU A 219 42.90 12.32 -19.66
C LEU A 219 42.00 11.81 -20.80
N TYR A 220 42.12 10.54 -21.16
CA TYR A 220 41.33 9.91 -22.21
C TYR A 220 41.30 8.38 -22.08
N ASN A 221 40.08 7.82 -22.14
CA ASN A 221 39.83 6.38 -22.07
C ASN A 221 38.90 5.88 -23.20
N GLY A 222 39.09 6.40 -24.43
CA GLY A 222 38.30 5.98 -25.58
C GLY A 222 36.85 6.52 -25.55
N GLY A 223 36.56 7.53 -24.73
CA GLY A 223 35.22 8.12 -24.58
C GLY A 223 34.32 7.44 -23.56
N LEU A 224 34.78 6.36 -22.88
CA LEU A 224 33.99 5.57 -21.92
C LEU A 224 33.39 6.46 -20.82
N ASP A 225 34.16 7.34 -20.18
CA ASP A 225 33.69 8.18 -19.09
C ASP A 225 32.62 9.16 -19.57
N LYS A 226 32.78 9.74 -20.76
CA LYS A 226 31.78 10.63 -21.36
C LYS A 226 30.45 9.93 -21.60
N GLU A 227 30.47 8.70 -22.13
CA GLU A 227 29.25 7.94 -22.39
C GLU A 227 28.61 7.43 -21.08
N ASN A 228 29.38 7.09 -20.04
CA ASN A 228 28.88 6.78 -18.72
C ASN A 228 28.16 7.97 -18.06
N ILE A 229 28.68 9.18 -18.23
CA ILE A 229 27.99 10.41 -17.78
C ILE A 229 26.69 10.59 -18.53
N LYS A 230 26.65 10.45 -19.86
CA LYS A 230 25.40 10.55 -20.63
C LYS A 230 24.38 9.51 -20.16
N LYS A 231 24.80 8.26 -19.99
CA LYS A 231 23.94 7.20 -19.44
C LYS A 231 23.34 7.61 -18.09
N ALA A 232 24.16 8.13 -17.18
CA ALA A 232 23.69 8.57 -15.87
C ALA A 232 22.70 9.76 -15.96
N VAL A 233 22.93 10.67 -16.92
CA VAL A 233 22.00 11.78 -17.18
C VAL A 233 20.63 11.26 -17.68
N GLU A 234 20.63 10.29 -18.59
CA GLU A 234 19.35 9.72 -19.06
C GLU A 234 18.62 8.93 -17.95
N GLN A 235 19.35 8.24 -17.07
CA GLN A 235 18.77 7.59 -15.89
C GLN A 235 18.18 8.61 -14.90
N TYR A 236 18.82 9.75 -14.73
CA TYR A 236 18.28 10.85 -13.93
C TYR A 236 16.98 11.39 -14.54
N LYS A 237 16.96 11.69 -15.86
CA LYS A 237 15.74 12.11 -16.57
C LYS A 237 14.61 11.07 -16.46
N GLU A 238 14.94 9.79 -16.59
CA GLU A 238 13.96 8.72 -16.38
C GLU A 238 13.33 8.80 -14.99
N SER A 239 14.14 9.04 -13.95
CA SER A 239 13.61 9.16 -12.56
C SER A 239 12.74 10.41 -12.38
N GLU A 240 13.04 11.54 -13.08
CA GLU A 240 12.17 12.71 -13.09
C GLU A 240 10.82 12.44 -13.78
N GLU A 241 10.83 11.72 -14.92
CA GLU A 241 9.58 11.40 -15.62
C GLU A 241 8.73 10.36 -14.84
N LEU A 242 9.35 9.46 -14.11
CA LEU A 242 8.64 8.56 -13.19
C LEU A 242 7.98 9.34 -12.04
N TYR A 243 8.66 10.33 -11.48
CA TYR A 243 8.07 11.24 -10.49
C TYR A 243 6.89 12.02 -11.09
N ASN A 244 7.06 12.63 -12.27
CA ASN A 244 6.01 13.39 -12.94
C ASN A 244 4.79 12.53 -13.29
N LYS A 245 5.01 11.27 -13.67
CA LYS A 245 3.93 10.32 -13.88
C LYS A 245 3.18 10.05 -12.58
N LEU A 246 3.90 9.69 -11.51
CA LEU A 246 3.29 9.40 -10.21
C LEU A 246 2.55 10.62 -9.64
N GLU A 247 3.06 11.85 -9.85
CA GLU A 247 2.36 13.07 -9.46
C GLU A 247 0.96 13.14 -10.10
N ARG A 248 0.86 12.86 -11.40
CA ARG A 248 -0.42 12.84 -12.10
C ARG A 248 -1.35 11.74 -11.58
N ASP A 249 -0.82 10.55 -11.32
CA ASP A 249 -1.57 9.40 -10.81
C ASP A 249 -2.11 9.69 -9.40
N VAL A 250 -1.31 10.28 -8.52
CA VAL A 250 -1.72 10.69 -7.15
C VAL A 250 -2.79 11.77 -7.19
N VAL A 251 -2.62 12.79 -8.06
CA VAL A 251 -3.62 13.86 -8.23
C VAL A 251 -4.94 13.28 -8.73
N GLN A 252 -4.90 12.39 -9.71
CA GLN A 252 -6.10 11.72 -10.22
C GLN A 252 -6.80 10.93 -9.10
N SER A 253 -6.06 10.09 -8.38
CA SER A 253 -6.62 9.22 -7.34
C SER A 253 -7.30 10.03 -6.23
N VAL A 254 -6.65 11.09 -5.73
CA VAL A 254 -7.23 11.90 -4.64
C VAL A 254 -8.46 12.69 -5.10
N LEU A 255 -8.49 13.18 -6.35
CA LEU A 255 -9.64 13.90 -6.88
C LEU A 255 -10.84 12.97 -7.13
N ILE A 256 -10.58 11.74 -7.60
CA ILE A 256 -11.61 10.71 -7.72
C ILE A 256 -12.18 10.36 -6.34
N ALA A 257 -11.30 10.02 -5.37
CA ALA A 257 -11.74 9.68 -4.01
C ALA A 257 -12.55 10.82 -3.36
N TYR A 258 -12.10 12.08 -3.52
CA TYR A 258 -12.84 13.26 -3.05
C TYR A 258 -14.25 13.34 -3.65
N ASN A 259 -14.37 13.19 -4.97
CA ASN A 259 -15.66 13.26 -5.66
C ASN A 259 -16.58 12.09 -5.27
N ASP A 260 -16.03 10.89 -5.14
CA ASP A 260 -16.79 9.69 -4.80
C ASP A 260 -17.34 9.76 -3.37
N ILE A 261 -16.55 10.27 -2.41
CA ILE A 261 -17.04 10.54 -1.04
C ILE A 261 -18.22 11.53 -1.09
N LYS A 262 -18.07 12.66 -1.80
CA LYS A 262 -19.14 13.67 -1.93
C LYS A 262 -20.40 13.09 -2.56
N ASN A 263 -20.26 12.27 -3.59
CA ASN A 263 -21.39 11.64 -4.27
C ASN A 263 -22.11 10.66 -3.34
N ILE A 264 -21.39 9.81 -2.62
CA ILE A 264 -22.04 8.86 -1.71
C ILE A 264 -22.68 9.60 -0.54
N GLU A 265 -22.01 10.60 0.06
CA GLU A 265 -22.61 11.42 1.12
C GLU A 265 -23.92 12.10 0.66
N ALA A 266 -24.00 12.54 -0.59
CA ALA A 266 -25.23 13.11 -1.16
C ALA A 266 -26.31 12.04 -1.46
N GLN A 267 -25.91 10.79 -1.75
CA GLN A 267 -26.83 9.68 -2.01
C GLN A 267 -27.40 9.08 -0.72
N MET A 268 -26.64 9.06 0.38
CA MET A 268 -27.01 8.40 1.63
C MET A 268 -28.40 8.78 2.15
N PRO A 269 -28.81 10.08 2.23
CA PRO A 269 -30.14 10.44 2.69
C PRO A 269 -31.26 9.89 1.81
N ASN A 270 -31.02 9.81 0.49
CA ASN A 270 -31.99 9.28 -0.46
C ASN A 270 -32.13 7.76 -0.37
N LEU A 271 -30.99 7.03 -0.19
CA LEU A 271 -30.99 5.59 0.03
C LEU A 271 -31.70 5.23 1.33
N GLU A 272 -31.46 5.99 2.41
CA GLU A 272 -32.15 5.81 3.68
C GLU A 272 -33.63 6.08 3.57
N ALA A 273 -34.03 7.17 2.89
CA ALA A 273 -35.45 7.50 2.65
C ALA A 273 -36.15 6.42 1.83
N HIS A 274 -35.48 5.90 0.77
CA HIS A 274 -35.98 4.80 -0.04
C HIS A 274 -36.19 3.52 0.79
N MET A 275 -35.19 3.13 1.59
CA MET A 275 -35.28 1.96 2.48
C MET A 275 -36.43 2.09 3.47
N LYS A 276 -36.63 3.26 4.12
CA LYS A 276 -37.73 3.51 5.03
C LYS A 276 -39.11 3.49 4.34
N ALA A 277 -39.21 4.05 3.14
CA ALA A 277 -40.45 4.04 2.35
C ALA A 277 -40.81 2.62 1.90
N ALA A 278 -39.82 1.83 1.45
CA ALA A 278 -40.00 0.42 1.08
C ALA A 278 -40.48 -0.43 2.27
N ASP A 279 -39.93 -0.21 3.49
CA ASP A 279 -40.37 -0.91 4.70
C ASP A 279 -41.82 -0.60 5.05
N VAL A 280 -42.22 0.67 5.03
CA VAL A 280 -43.64 1.10 5.28
C VAL A 280 -44.58 0.48 4.26
N THR A 281 -44.20 0.50 2.97
CA THR A 281 -44.99 -0.09 1.88
C THR A 281 -45.13 -1.61 2.05
N ARG A 282 -44.03 -2.30 2.32
CA ARG A 282 -44.00 -3.73 2.59
C ARG A 282 -44.91 -4.12 3.75
N ALA A 283 -44.80 -3.41 4.89
CA ALA A 283 -45.64 -3.66 6.05
C ALA A 283 -47.13 -3.43 5.79
N ALA A 284 -47.48 -2.40 4.99
CA ALA A 284 -48.86 -2.15 4.56
C ALA A 284 -49.36 -3.26 3.62
N TYR A 285 -48.57 -3.68 2.65
CA TYR A 285 -48.92 -4.74 1.68
C TYR A 285 -49.10 -6.11 2.34
N THR A 286 -48.29 -6.42 3.34
CA THR A 286 -48.42 -7.63 4.15
C THR A 286 -49.82 -7.67 4.80
N LYS A 287 -50.23 -6.58 5.49
CA LYS A 287 -51.56 -6.50 6.14
C LYS A 287 -52.71 -6.55 5.13
N GLN A 288 -52.58 -5.89 3.97
CA GLN A 288 -53.60 -5.90 2.91
C GLN A 288 -53.76 -7.28 2.26
N PHE A 289 -52.64 -8.01 2.05
CA PHE A 289 -52.63 -9.37 1.55
C PHE A 289 -53.36 -10.33 2.53
N GLU A 290 -53.05 -10.23 3.81
CA GLU A 290 -53.72 -11.02 4.85
C GLU A 290 -55.24 -10.76 4.91
N ALA A 291 -55.66 -9.50 4.64
CA ALA A 291 -57.06 -9.12 4.52
C ALA A 291 -57.69 -9.46 3.17
N GLY A 292 -56.97 -10.11 2.25
CA GLY A 292 -57.46 -10.45 0.91
C GLY A 292 -57.65 -9.25 -0.03
N ARG A 293 -57.05 -8.10 0.28
CA ARG A 293 -57.20 -6.84 -0.49
C ARG A 293 -56.01 -6.52 -1.40
N ARG A 294 -55.00 -7.37 -1.43
CA ARG A 294 -53.79 -7.18 -2.23
C ARG A 294 -53.37 -8.53 -2.87
N SER A 295 -52.78 -8.48 -4.05
CA SER A 295 -52.29 -9.69 -4.75
C SER A 295 -51.03 -10.22 -4.07
N LEU A 296 -50.78 -11.52 -4.24
CA LEU A 296 -49.50 -12.17 -3.86
C LEU A 296 -48.33 -11.52 -4.57
N PHE A 297 -48.49 -11.17 -5.85
CA PHE A 297 -47.42 -10.56 -6.63
C PHE A 297 -46.97 -9.23 -6.02
N ASP A 298 -47.91 -8.35 -5.66
CA ASP A 298 -47.60 -7.07 -5.02
C ASP A 298 -46.85 -7.25 -3.68
N LEU A 299 -47.24 -8.26 -2.88
CA LEU A 299 -46.55 -8.59 -1.63
C LEU A 299 -45.11 -9.04 -1.88
N LEU A 300 -44.92 -10.02 -2.74
CA LEU A 300 -43.58 -10.56 -3.05
C LEU A 300 -42.67 -9.50 -3.68
N ASP A 301 -43.23 -8.61 -4.48
CA ASP A 301 -42.49 -7.51 -5.09
C ASP A 301 -42.03 -6.50 -4.04
N SER A 302 -42.94 -6.12 -3.11
CA SER A 302 -42.57 -5.23 -2.01
C SER A 302 -41.57 -5.78 -1.01
N GLU A 303 -41.57 -7.11 -0.77
CA GLU A 303 -40.55 -7.78 0.03
C GLU A 303 -39.17 -7.71 -0.67
N ASN A 304 -39.14 -7.96 -1.98
CA ASN A 304 -37.91 -7.86 -2.77
C ASN A 304 -37.39 -6.41 -2.83
N GLU A 305 -38.26 -5.43 -3.05
CA GLU A 305 -37.90 -4.00 -3.07
C GLU A 305 -37.27 -3.56 -1.76
N TYR A 306 -37.88 -3.94 -0.63
CA TYR A 306 -37.31 -3.64 0.68
C TYR A 306 -35.96 -4.29 0.90
N PHE A 307 -35.81 -5.57 0.53
CA PHE A 307 -34.53 -6.27 0.61
C PHE A 307 -33.44 -5.55 -0.20
N GLN A 308 -33.73 -5.20 -1.47
CA GLN A 308 -32.78 -4.50 -2.34
C GLN A 308 -32.43 -3.11 -1.80
N ALA A 309 -33.40 -2.39 -1.21
CA ALA A 309 -33.17 -1.08 -0.60
C ALA A 309 -32.25 -1.19 0.63
N LYS A 310 -32.44 -2.20 1.50
CA LYS A 310 -31.55 -2.48 2.64
C LYS A 310 -30.12 -2.82 2.18
N MET A 311 -29.98 -3.71 1.21
CA MET A 311 -28.70 -4.10 0.65
C MET A 311 -27.96 -2.90 0.04
N SER A 312 -28.67 -2.04 -0.68
CA SER A 312 -28.12 -0.84 -1.30
C SER A 312 -27.63 0.16 -0.27
N TYR A 313 -28.42 0.39 0.78
CA TYR A 313 -28.05 1.29 1.88
C TYR A 313 -26.83 0.77 2.66
N ALA A 314 -26.82 -0.50 3.05
CA ALA A 314 -25.68 -1.13 3.73
C ALA A 314 -24.41 -1.03 2.88
N ASN A 315 -24.48 -1.43 1.61
CA ASN A 315 -23.33 -1.34 0.70
C ASN A 315 -22.80 0.10 0.58
N ALA A 316 -23.68 1.11 0.49
CA ALA A 316 -23.26 2.51 0.40
C ALA A 316 -22.54 2.97 1.68
N GLN A 317 -22.99 2.54 2.88
CA GLN A 317 -22.34 2.86 4.15
C GLN A 317 -20.89 2.32 4.19
N TYR A 318 -20.68 1.05 3.83
CA TYR A 318 -19.35 0.45 3.83
C TYR A 318 -18.45 1.00 2.73
N ASN A 319 -19.00 1.30 1.55
CA ASN A 319 -18.28 1.97 0.49
C ASN A 319 -17.79 3.36 0.93
N LEU A 320 -18.63 4.14 1.62
CA LEU A 320 -18.25 5.45 2.14
C LEU A 320 -17.04 5.35 3.10
N LYS A 321 -17.05 4.37 4.02
CA LYS A 321 -15.93 4.13 4.95
C LYS A 321 -14.65 3.78 4.20
N ASN A 322 -14.72 2.86 3.24
CA ASN A 322 -13.57 2.45 2.44
C ASN A 322 -12.99 3.60 1.62
N MET A 323 -13.84 4.44 1.00
CA MET A 323 -13.39 5.63 0.25
C MET A 323 -12.76 6.69 1.14
N LYS A 324 -13.26 6.89 2.36
CA LYS A 324 -12.64 7.76 3.35
C LYS A 324 -11.24 7.26 3.74
N ALA A 325 -11.08 5.94 3.96
CA ALA A 325 -9.77 5.35 4.23
C ALA A 325 -8.81 5.50 3.03
N GLU A 326 -9.29 5.29 1.82
CA GLU A 326 -8.53 5.47 0.58
C GLU A 326 -8.06 6.91 0.40
N TYR A 327 -8.93 7.89 0.66
CA TYR A 327 -8.57 9.30 0.64
C TYR A 327 -7.47 9.63 1.66
N LEU A 328 -7.56 9.12 2.89
CA LEU A 328 -6.53 9.29 3.91
C LEU A 328 -5.19 8.66 3.48
N ALA A 329 -5.22 7.47 2.90
CA ALA A 329 -4.02 6.81 2.38
C ALA A 329 -3.41 7.59 1.20
N ALA A 330 -4.24 8.11 0.28
CA ALA A 330 -3.78 8.92 -0.84
C ALA A 330 -3.14 10.24 -0.41
N THR A 331 -3.58 10.80 0.72
CA THR A 331 -3.00 12.02 1.31
C THR A 331 -1.87 11.76 2.31
N GLY A 332 -1.53 10.48 2.60
CA GLY A 332 -0.49 10.10 3.57
C GLY A 332 -0.86 10.40 5.02
N THR A 333 -2.14 10.35 5.35
CA THR A 333 -2.66 10.71 6.69
C THR A 333 -3.37 9.56 7.40
N LEU A 334 -3.45 8.37 6.79
CA LEU A 334 -4.14 7.21 7.37
C LEU A 334 -3.43 6.70 8.63
N LEU A 335 -2.10 6.59 8.61
CA LEU A 335 -1.32 6.16 9.78
C LEU A 335 -1.55 7.08 10.97
N SER A 336 -1.52 8.39 10.76
CA SER A 336 -1.78 9.38 11.83
C SER A 336 -3.23 9.33 12.31
N HIS A 337 -4.20 9.10 11.42
CA HIS A 337 -5.60 8.95 11.78
C HIS A 337 -5.84 7.77 12.74
N PHE A 338 -5.19 6.65 12.48
CA PHE A 338 -5.25 5.47 13.36
C PHE A 338 -4.22 5.47 14.49
N SER A 339 -3.48 6.57 14.69
CA SER A 339 -2.43 6.69 15.71
C SER A 339 -1.38 5.58 15.63
N ILE A 340 -1.07 5.12 14.41
CA ILE A 340 -0.04 4.11 14.18
C ILE A 340 1.34 4.77 14.33
N GLU A 341 2.16 4.22 15.22
CA GLU A 341 3.52 4.72 15.43
C GLU A 341 4.37 4.54 14.18
N VAL A 342 4.96 5.64 13.72
CA VAL A 342 5.85 5.67 12.59
C VAL A 342 7.29 5.59 13.10
N PRO A 343 8.12 4.64 12.63
CA PRO A 343 9.50 4.55 13.05
C PRO A 343 10.27 5.80 12.63
N ALA A 344 11.10 6.33 13.52
CA ALA A 344 11.99 7.45 13.20
C ALA A 344 13.05 7.02 12.16
N ILE A 345 13.53 7.97 11.34
CA ILE A 345 14.68 7.69 10.45
C ILE A 345 15.90 7.36 11.31
N PRO A 346 16.48 6.16 11.18
CA PRO A 346 17.67 5.81 11.97
C PRO A 346 18.80 6.82 11.75
N SER A 347 19.38 7.33 12.81
CA SER A 347 20.61 8.14 12.71
C SER A 347 21.81 7.23 12.36
N LEU A 348 22.84 7.81 11.74
CA LEU A 348 24.08 7.06 11.43
C LEU A 348 24.77 6.50 12.71
N SER A 349 24.53 7.13 13.87
CA SER A 349 25.06 6.68 15.17
C SER A 349 24.29 5.49 15.74
N GLU A 350 23.01 5.30 15.33
CA GLU A 350 22.15 4.17 15.72
C GLU A 350 22.30 2.98 14.78
N ALA A 351 22.74 3.20 13.55
CA ALA A 351 23.13 2.16 12.62
C ALA A 351 24.51 1.53 12.98
N LYS A 352 24.74 1.21 14.25
CA LYS A 352 25.76 0.24 14.61
C LYS A 352 25.28 -1.11 14.10
N ILE A 353 25.59 -1.39 12.83
CA ILE A 353 25.54 -2.74 12.31
C ILE A 353 26.53 -3.51 13.16
N ASP A 354 26.01 -4.35 14.05
CA ASP A 354 26.83 -5.33 14.76
C ASP A 354 27.30 -6.34 13.71
N MET A 355 28.47 -6.02 13.11
CA MET A 355 29.04 -6.84 12.03
C MET A 355 29.27 -8.27 12.50
N ASP A 356 29.52 -8.51 13.79
CA ASP A 356 29.69 -9.84 14.35
C ASP A 356 28.38 -10.64 14.30
N LYS A 357 27.23 -10.01 14.53
CA LYS A 357 25.92 -10.66 14.33
C LYS A 357 25.62 -10.92 12.86
N VAL A 358 25.89 -9.98 11.97
CA VAL A 358 25.67 -10.17 10.52
C VAL A 358 26.53 -11.31 9.98
N VAL A 359 27.80 -11.39 10.38
CA VAL A 359 28.71 -12.48 9.97
C VAL A 359 28.25 -13.81 10.56
N ALA A 360 27.81 -13.85 11.81
CA ALA A 360 27.29 -15.07 12.44
C ALA A 360 25.98 -15.56 11.78
N GLU A 361 25.12 -14.63 11.34
CA GLU A 361 23.86 -14.95 10.65
C GLU A 361 24.09 -15.44 9.21
N LEU A 362 25.06 -14.85 8.50
CA LEU A 362 25.49 -15.31 7.18
C LEU A 362 26.15 -16.70 7.25
N ALA A 363 26.98 -16.95 8.27
CA ALA A 363 27.62 -18.25 8.49
C ALA A 363 26.60 -19.36 8.84
N LYS A 364 25.51 -19.03 9.55
CA LYS A 364 24.41 -19.98 9.78
C LYS A 364 23.68 -20.35 8.50
N ARG A 365 23.40 -19.40 7.63
CA ARG A 365 22.70 -19.65 6.34
C ARG A 365 23.54 -20.50 5.39
N GLN A 366 24.87 -20.42 5.44
CA GLN A 366 25.76 -21.27 4.62
C GLN A 366 25.85 -22.70 5.14
N ASN A 367 25.52 -22.98 6.40
CA ASN A 367 25.54 -24.34 6.95
C ASN A 367 24.18 -25.05 6.86
N ASP A 368 23.10 -24.33 6.50
CA ASP A 368 21.74 -24.86 6.33
C ASP A 368 21.39 -25.15 4.84
N GLU A 369 22.30 -24.87 3.88
CA GLU A 369 22.29 -25.29 2.48
C GLU A 369 23.25 -26.49 2.25
#